data_46140d59198bb3b8659219a30dda6905
#
_entry.id   46140d59198bb3b8659219a30dda6905
#
_cell.length_a   1.000
_cell.length_b   1.000
_cell.length_c   1.000
_cell.angle_alpha   90.00
_cell.angle_beta   90.00
_cell.angle_gamma   90.00
#
_symmetry.space_group_name_H-M   'P 1'
#
loop_
_entity.id
_entity.type
_entity.pdbx_description
1 polymer ?
#
loop_
_entity_poly.entity_id
_entity_poly.type
_entity_poly.pdbx_seq_one_letter_code
_entity_poly.pdbx_strand_id
1 'polypeptide(L)'
;MKFWRHYHYKNLTLLGMSILVALYLLQNANFQNALHSLGEWGYLGAFLGGMLFSSTFTVSIGSVILFILANNNLSSIEIAIFGAIGGVVCDFIIFQTIRSRGLVDEIKHIFEFLGGEKLHHIVKTKYFSWTLPVIGAIIIASPFPDEIGVSLMGISHMKPQRFLLLSLCMNFTGIFLIVSAARII
;
A
#
# COMPACT_ATOMS: atom_id res chain seq x y z
N MET A 1 16.41 22.44 -12.87
CA MET A 1 15.71 21.28 -12.29
C MET A 1 16.64 20.22 -11.68
N LYS A 2 17.78 20.57 -11.09
CA LYS A 2 18.75 19.61 -10.50
C LYS A 2 18.65 19.44 -8.97
N PHE A 3 17.84 20.23 -8.29
CA PHE A 3 17.76 20.25 -6.82
C PHE A 3 17.02 19.03 -6.22
N TRP A 4 16.12 18.39 -6.96
CA TRP A 4 15.28 17.28 -6.48
C TRP A 4 15.99 15.91 -6.40
N ARG A 5 17.20 15.80 -6.91
CA ARG A 5 17.91 14.51 -7.01
C ARG A 5 18.72 14.14 -5.76
N HIS A 6 18.92 15.06 -4.82
CA HIS A 6 19.76 14.85 -3.62
C HIS A 6 19.01 14.83 -2.29
N TYR A 7 17.66 14.90 -2.34
CA TYR A 7 16.88 14.93 -1.10
C TYR A 7 16.61 13.51 -0.60
N HIS A 8 17.34 13.08 0.45
CA HIS A 8 17.24 11.73 1.04
C HIS A 8 15.86 11.41 1.67
N TYR A 9 15.04 12.43 1.94
CA TYR A 9 13.76 12.30 2.67
C TYR A 9 12.51 12.51 1.80
N LYS A 10 12.61 12.29 0.48
CA LYS A 10 11.49 12.55 -0.45
C LYS A 10 10.20 11.85 -0.05
N ASN A 11 10.29 10.60 0.35
CA ASN A 11 9.10 9.82 0.70
C ASN A 11 8.50 10.27 2.02
N LEU A 12 9.33 10.66 3.00
CA LEU A 12 8.87 11.18 4.28
C LEU A 12 8.22 12.56 4.13
N THR A 13 8.78 13.42 3.29
CA THR A 13 8.18 14.74 2.99
C THR A 13 6.87 14.60 2.20
N LEU A 14 6.79 13.65 1.28
CA LEU A 14 5.56 13.36 0.54
C LEU A 14 4.48 12.80 1.47
N LEU A 15 4.83 11.90 2.38
CA LEU A 15 3.91 11.38 3.39
C LEU A 15 3.44 12.49 4.33
N GLY A 16 4.34 13.34 4.83
CA GLY A 16 3.98 14.52 5.63
C GLY A 16 3.07 15.48 4.88
N MET A 17 3.35 15.71 3.59
CA MET A 17 2.53 16.56 2.73
C MET A 17 1.17 15.95 2.46
N SER A 18 1.06 14.62 2.28
CA SER A 18 -0.21 13.93 2.13
C SER A 18 -1.08 14.04 3.39
N ILE A 19 -0.48 13.94 4.57
CA ILE A 19 -1.17 14.12 5.84
C ILE A 19 -1.68 15.57 5.99
N LEU A 20 -0.84 16.56 5.67
CA LEU A 20 -1.25 17.97 5.71
C LEU A 20 -2.39 18.27 4.73
N VAL A 21 -2.32 17.73 3.51
CA VAL A 21 -3.38 17.84 2.51
C VAL A 21 -4.66 17.16 3.00
N ALA A 22 -4.57 15.98 3.61
CA ALA A 22 -5.73 15.29 4.17
C ALA A 22 -6.37 16.10 5.31
N LEU A 23 -5.56 16.66 6.22
CA LEU A 23 -6.07 17.52 7.30
C LEU A 23 -6.74 18.78 6.77
N TYR A 24 -6.18 19.40 5.73
CA TYR A 24 -6.79 20.56 5.07
C TYR A 24 -8.10 20.18 4.38
N LEU A 25 -8.13 19.08 3.65
CA LEU A 25 -9.33 18.59 2.98
C LEU A 25 -10.43 18.22 3.97
N LEU A 26 -10.08 17.66 5.13
CA LEU A 26 -11.04 17.35 6.20
C LEU A 26 -11.74 18.59 6.79
N GLN A 27 -11.12 19.78 6.71
CA GLN A 27 -11.73 21.03 7.14
C GLN A 27 -12.67 21.63 6.09
N ASN A 28 -12.63 21.13 4.85
CA ASN A 28 -13.44 21.65 3.75
C ASN A 28 -14.82 20.98 3.75
N ALA A 29 -15.89 21.75 3.98
CA ALA A 29 -17.26 21.25 4.02
C ALA A 29 -17.68 20.54 2.73
N ASN A 30 -17.26 21.02 1.56
CA ASN A 30 -17.56 20.38 0.27
C ASN A 30 -16.90 19.01 0.16
N PHE A 31 -15.68 18.86 0.68
CA PHE A 31 -14.97 17.60 0.71
C PHE A 31 -15.61 16.62 1.69
N GLN A 32 -16.03 17.09 2.87
CA GLN A 32 -16.78 16.27 3.83
C GLN A 32 -18.10 15.77 3.22
N ASN A 33 -18.84 16.63 2.53
CA ASN A 33 -20.07 16.22 1.85
C ASN A 33 -19.79 15.18 0.74
N ALA A 34 -18.72 15.33 -0.02
CA ALA A 34 -18.29 14.33 -1.00
C ALA A 34 -17.89 13.01 -0.34
N LEU A 35 -17.21 13.05 0.81
CA LEU A 35 -16.87 11.84 1.59
C LEU A 35 -18.11 11.17 2.18
N HIS A 36 -19.09 11.96 2.66
CA HIS A 36 -20.36 11.41 3.12
C HIS A 36 -21.13 10.74 1.98
N SER A 37 -21.17 11.35 0.79
CA SER A 37 -21.78 10.71 -0.38
C SER A 37 -21.06 9.41 -0.79
N LEU A 38 -19.73 9.36 -0.69
CA LEU A 38 -18.96 8.12 -0.87
C LEU A 38 -19.32 7.06 0.21
N GLY A 39 -19.63 7.50 1.43
CA GLY A 39 -20.16 6.64 2.48
C GLY A 39 -21.53 6.05 2.14
N GLU A 40 -22.38 6.80 1.45
CA GLU A 40 -23.68 6.32 0.95
C GLU A 40 -23.52 5.26 -0.15
N TRP A 41 -22.40 5.25 -0.88
CA TRP A 41 -22.07 4.23 -1.88
C TRP A 41 -21.70 2.87 -1.26
N GLY A 42 -21.62 2.80 0.07
CA GLY A 42 -21.44 1.55 0.81
C GLY A 42 -20.22 0.76 0.35
N TYR A 43 -20.42 -0.37 -0.30
CA TYR A 43 -19.33 -1.26 -0.73
C TYR A 43 -18.40 -0.64 -1.77
N LEU A 44 -18.92 0.20 -2.68
CA LEU A 44 -18.08 0.95 -3.64
C LEU A 44 -17.19 1.96 -2.92
N GLY A 45 -17.73 2.65 -1.91
CA GLY A 45 -16.93 3.54 -1.06
C GLY A 45 -15.82 2.79 -0.33
N ALA A 46 -16.09 1.58 0.19
CA ALA A 46 -15.10 0.72 0.81
C ALA A 46 -14.00 0.28 -0.18
N PHE A 47 -14.38 -0.12 -1.38
CA PHE A 47 -13.46 -0.51 -2.44
C PHE A 47 -12.53 0.65 -2.83
N LEU A 48 -13.08 1.84 -3.10
CA LEU A 48 -12.30 3.02 -3.45
C LEU A 48 -11.44 3.51 -2.28
N GLY A 49 -11.98 3.48 -1.05
CA GLY A 49 -11.24 3.77 0.16
C GLY A 49 -10.04 2.85 0.33
N GLY A 50 -10.22 1.55 0.07
CA GLY A 50 -9.14 0.55 0.10
C GLY A 50 -8.07 0.77 -0.97
N MET A 51 -8.47 1.12 -2.20
CA MET A 51 -7.51 1.49 -3.26
C MET A 51 -6.66 2.69 -2.86
N LEU A 52 -7.28 3.72 -2.29
CA LEU A 52 -6.58 4.91 -1.83
C LEU A 52 -5.73 4.63 -0.59
N PHE A 53 -6.17 3.71 0.27
CA PHE A 53 -5.45 3.30 1.46
C PHE A 53 -4.13 2.57 1.13
N SER A 54 -4.11 1.77 0.07
CA SER A 54 -2.93 1.01 -0.38
C SER A 54 -1.82 1.88 -0.98
N SER A 55 -2.05 3.16 -1.27
CA SER A 55 -1.02 4.05 -1.81
C SER A 55 -0.54 5.05 -0.77
N THR A 56 0.78 5.16 -0.61
CA THR A 56 1.42 6.11 0.33
C THR A 56 0.97 7.55 0.15
N PHE A 57 0.66 7.95 -1.09
CA PHE A 57 0.24 9.33 -1.37
C PHE A 57 -1.18 9.61 -0.93
N THR A 58 -2.05 8.62 -0.89
CA THR A 58 -3.48 8.75 -0.66
C THR A 58 -3.96 8.00 0.58
N VAL A 59 -3.05 7.35 1.33
CA VAL A 59 -3.37 6.55 2.54
C VAL A 59 -4.20 7.34 3.54
N SER A 60 -3.90 8.62 3.73
CA SER A 60 -4.65 9.50 4.67
C SER A 60 -6.09 9.69 4.22
N ILE A 61 -6.32 9.91 2.91
CA ILE A 61 -7.67 10.06 2.34
C ILE A 61 -8.42 8.72 2.42
N GLY A 62 -7.76 7.63 2.04
CA GLY A 62 -8.32 6.28 2.16
C GLY A 62 -8.72 5.93 3.58
N SER A 63 -7.87 6.24 4.57
CA SER A 63 -8.16 6.03 5.99
C SER A 63 -9.40 6.80 6.46
N VAL A 64 -9.56 8.06 6.03
CA VAL A 64 -10.72 8.88 6.36
C VAL A 64 -12.01 8.32 5.76
N ILE A 65 -11.97 7.89 4.50
CA ILE A 65 -13.13 7.24 3.86
C ILE A 65 -13.52 5.99 4.63
N LEU A 66 -12.57 5.12 4.97
CA LEU A 66 -12.80 3.90 5.73
C LEU A 66 -13.31 4.20 7.14
N PHE A 67 -12.81 5.27 7.78
CA PHE A 67 -13.28 5.74 9.07
C PHE A 67 -14.75 6.21 9.04
N ILE A 68 -15.12 7.00 8.01
CA ILE A 68 -16.51 7.46 7.83
C ILE A 68 -17.43 6.25 7.60
N LEU A 69 -17.00 5.30 6.77
CA LEU A 69 -17.75 4.06 6.52
C LEU A 69 -17.93 3.21 7.78
N ALA A 70 -16.95 3.23 8.70
CA ALA A 70 -17.04 2.51 9.96
C ALA A 70 -18.24 2.96 10.82
N ASN A 71 -18.64 4.24 10.70
CA ASN A 71 -19.77 4.82 11.41
C ASN A 71 -21.13 4.61 10.71
N ASN A 72 -21.14 4.00 9.53
CA ASN A 72 -22.34 3.65 8.80
C ASN A 72 -22.82 2.22 9.15
N ASN A 73 -23.97 1.81 8.60
CA ASN A 73 -24.60 0.53 8.91
C ASN A 73 -23.87 -0.72 8.38
N LEU A 74 -22.74 -0.57 7.67
CA LEU A 74 -21.93 -1.68 7.15
C LEU A 74 -21.14 -2.33 8.29
N SER A 75 -20.99 -3.65 8.28
CA SER A 75 -20.14 -4.33 9.26
C SER A 75 -18.63 -4.07 8.98
N SER A 76 -17.81 -4.11 10.04
CA SER A 76 -16.34 -3.95 9.88
C SER A 76 -15.75 -4.98 8.95
N ILE A 77 -16.31 -6.20 8.93
CA ILE A 77 -15.88 -7.29 8.07
C ILE A 77 -16.18 -6.97 6.60
N GLU A 78 -17.37 -6.47 6.31
CA GLU A 78 -17.76 -6.10 4.93
C GLU A 78 -16.88 -4.98 4.39
N ILE A 79 -16.66 -3.92 5.17
CA ILE A 79 -15.77 -2.83 4.81
C ILE A 79 -14.36 -3.36 4.56
N ALA A 80 -13.87 -4.23 5.43
CA ALA A 80 -12.52 -4.81 5.29
C ALA A 80 -12.39 -5.71 4.04
N ILE A 81 -13.42 -6.50 3.70
CA ILE A 81 -13.42 -7.34 2.49
C ILE A 81 -13.36 -6.47 1.24
N PHE A 82 -14.30 -5.52 1.10
CA PHE A 82 -14.36 -4.68 -0.11
C PHE A 82 -13.17 -3.74 -0.21
N GLY A 83 -12.72 -3.19 0.92
CA GLY A 83 -11.51 -2.37 0.98
C GLY A 83 -10.25 -3.17 0.62
N ALA A 84 -10.11 -4.39 1.13
CA ALA A 84 -8.98 -5.26 0.80
C ALA A 84 -8.95 -5.62 -0.69
N ILE A 85 -10.10 -5.87 -1.31
CA ILE A 85 -10.18 -6.10 -2.77
C ILE A 85 -9.67 -4.85 -3.52
N GLY A 86 -10.07 -3.65 -3.09
CA GLY A 86 -9.58 -2.39 -3.65
C GLY A 86 -8.07 -2.24 -3.51
N GLY A 87 -7.52 -2.49 -2.31
CA GLY A 87 -6.08 -2.44 -2.04
C GLY A 87 -5.30 -3.43 -2.91
N VAL A 88 -5.79 -4.68 -3.02
CA VAL A 88 -5.17 -5.70 -3.87
C VAL A 88 -5.12 -5.28 -5.34
N VAL A 89 -6.13 -4.60 -5.86
CA VAL A 89 -6.11 -4.09 -7.24
C VAL A 89 -4.97 -3.09 -7.42
N CYS A 90 -4.80 -2.16 -6.50
CA CYS A 90 -3.70 -1.19 -6.52
C CYS A 90 -2.33 -1.90 -6.43
N ASP A 91 -2.15 -2.77 -5.45
CA ASP A 91 -0.93 -3.54 -5.23
C ASP A 91 -0.56 -4.40 -6.45
N PHE A 92 -1.56 -5.01 -7.08
CA PHE A 92 -1.34 -5.85 -8.26
C PHE A 92 -0.86 -5.05 -9.47
N ILE A 93 -1.37 -3.85 -9.66
CA ILE A 93 -0.91 -2.94 -10.73
C ILE A 93 0.58 -2.59 -10.50
N ILE A 94 0.96 -2.27 -9.27
CA ILE A 94 2.34 -1.97 -8.90
C ILE A 94 3.22 -3.22 -9.11
N PHE A 95 2.81 -4.37 -8.58
CA PHE A 95 3.51 -5.65 -8.71
C PHE A 95 3.76 -6.01 -10.18
N GLN A 96 2.73 -5.89 -11.02
CA GLN A 96 2.83 -6.20 -12.44
C GLN A 96 3.76 -5.21 -13.17
N THR A 97 3.68 -3.94 -12.82
CA THR A 97 4.53 -2.89 -13.40
C THR A 97 6.01 -3.13 -13.10
N ILE A 98 6.35 -3.48 -11.86
CA ILE A 98 7.71 -3.77 -11.45
C ILE A 98 8.22 -5.02 -12.18
N ARG A 99 7.40 -6.04 -12.27
CA ARG A 99 7.76 -7.29 -12.92
C ARG A 99 7.95 -7.16 -14.44
N SER A 100 7.14 -6.33 -15.10
CA SER A 100 7.13 -6.20 -16.57
C SER A 100 8.22 -5.29 -17.12
N ARG A 101 8.71 -4.34 -16.35
CA ARG A 101 9.66 -3.30 -16.83
C ARG A 101 11.13 -3.70 -16.75
N GLY A 102 11.47 -4.96 -16.43
CA GLY A 102 12.86 -5.35 -16.23
C GLY A 102 13.56 -4.63 -15.08
N LEU A 103 12.82 -3.89 -14.24
CA LEU A 103 13.35 -3.23 -13.04
C LEU A 103 14.07 -4.22 -12.12
N VAL A 104 13.65 -5.48 -12.17
CA VAL A 104 14.36 -6.59 -11.48
C VAL A 104 15.80 -6.72 -11.98
N ASP A 105 16.02 -6.58 -13.27
CA ASP A 105 17.36 -6.71 -13.86
C ASP A 105 18.18 -5.43 -13.64
N GLU A 106 17.58 -4.25 -13.70
CA GLU A 106 18.25 -2.99 -13.34
C GLU A 106 18.66 -2.96 -11.87
N ILE A 107 17.79 -3.42 -10.98
CA ILE A 107 18.09 -3.53 -9.55
C ILE A 107 19.20 -4.56 -9.32
N LYS A 108 19.20 -5.69 -10.02
CA LYS A 108 20.31 -6.67 -9.98
C LYS A 108 21.62 -6.03 -10.43
N HIS A 109 21.63 -5.29 -11.55
CA HIS A 109 22.82 -4.59 -12.02
C HIS A 109 23.33 -3.54 -11.02
N ILE A 110 22.45 -2.81 -10.36
CA ILE A 110 22.83 -1.86 -9.30
C ILE A 110 23.42 -2.60 -8.10
N PHE A 111 22.83 -3.72 -7.70
CA PHE A 111 23.35 -4.56 -6.60
C PHE A 111 24.69 -5.20 -6.98
N GLU A 112 24.87 -5.66 -8.21
CA GLU A 112 26.15 -6.16 -8.73
C GLU A 112 27.23 -5.08 -8.74
N PHE A 113 26.86 -3.85 -9.10
CA PHE A 113 27.78 -2.71 -9.10
C PHE A 113 28.18 -2.24 -7.70
N LEU A 114 27.28 -2.32 -6.71
CA LEU A 114 27.49 -1.86 -5.33
C LEU A 114 28.13 -2.91 -4.42
N GLY A 115 27.96 -4.19 -4.69
CA GLY A 115 28.27 -5.26 -3.72
C GLY A 115 29.19 -6.37 -4.17
N GLY A 116 29.62 -6.38 -5.41
CA GLY A 116 30.49 -7.43 -5.97
C GLY A 116 29.87 -8.85 -5.93
N GLU A 117 30.66 -9.87 -6.28
CA GLU A 117 30.25 -11.28 -6.42
C GLU A 117 29.58 -11.89 -5.18
N LYS A 118 29.87 -11.39 -3.97
CA LYS A 118 29.28 -11.91 -2.73
C LYS A 118 27.78 -11.62 -2.62
N LEU A 119 27.32 -10.46 -3.08
CA LEU A 119 25.87 -10.12 -3.06
C LEU A 119 25.09 -10.90 -4.11
N HIS A 120 25.67 -11.17 -5.26
CA HIS A 120 25.07 -11.99 -6.31
C HIS A 120 24.75 -13.41 -5.80
N HIS A 121 25.61 -13.97 -4.95
CA HIS A 121 25.40 -15.30 -4.36
C HIS A 121 24.26 -15.29 -3.33
N ILE A 122 24.11 -14.21 -2.56
CA ILE A 122 23.04 -14.04 -1.56
C ILE A 122 21.68 -13.91 -2.25
N VAL A 123 21.59 -13.11 -3.33
CA VAL A 123 20.35 -12.89 -4.09
C VAL A 123 19.82 -14.16 -4.77
N LYS A 124 20.73 -15.08 -5.16
CA LYS A 124 20.38 -16.40 -5.74
C LYS A 124 20.04 -17.47 -4.71
N THR A 125 20.28 -17.25 -3.43
CA THR A 125 19.99 -18.25 -2.41
C THR A 125 18.47 -18.47 -2.25
N LYS A 126 18.07 -19.73 -2.09
CA LYS A 126 16.68 -20.13 -1.81
C LYS A 126 16.10 -19.38 -0.59
N TYR A 127 16.94 -19.02 0.36
CA TYR A 127 16.57 -18.22 1.52
C TYR A 127 16.15 -16.81 1.16
N PHE A 128 16.85 -16.15 0.24
CA PHE A 128 16.55 -14.77 -0.18
C PHE A 128 15.21 -14.68 -0.92
N SER A 129 14.92 -15.63 -1.80
CA SER A 129 13.64 -15.69 -2.53
C SER A 129 12.43 -15.96 -1.62
N TRP A 130 12.66 -16.48 -0.42
CA TRP A 130 11.60 -16.71 0.59
C TRP A 130 11.52 -15.56 1.60
N THR A 131 12.64 -14.96 1.96
CA THR A 131 12.73 -13.88 2.94
C THR A 131 12.13 -12.57 2.40
N LEU A 132 12.34 -12.24 1.12
CA LEU A 132 11.79 -11.02 0.51
C LEU A 132 10.26 -10.96 0.56
N PRO A 133 9.51 -12.01 0.19
CA PRO A 133 8.06 -12.01 0.36
C PRO A 133 7.59 -11.84 1.80
N VAL A 134 8.31 -12.45 2.75
CA VAL A 134 7.97 -12.33 4.18
C VAL A 134 8.18 -10.90 4.67
N ILE A 135 9.34 -10.30 4.34
CA ILE A 135 9.61 -8.89 4.67
C ILE A 135 8.58 -7.98 3.98
N GLY A 136 8.30 -8.23 2.70
CA GLY A 136 7.28 -7.49 1.95
C GLY A 136 5.91 -7.57 2.60
N ALA A 137 5.49 -8.76 3.08
CA ALA A 137 4.23 -8.95 3.78
C ALA A 137 4.16 -8.16 5.10
N ILE A 138 5.25 -8.17 5.87
CA ILE A 138 5.35 -7.41 7.12
C ILE A 138 5.24 -5.90 6.84
N ILE A 139 5.85 -5.43 5.75
CA ILE A 139 5.77 -4.02 5.35
C ILE A 139 4.34 -3.65 4.95
N ILE A 140 3.65 -4.46 4.14
CA ILE A 140 2.25 -4.22 3.75
C ILE A 140 1.31 -4.23 4.98
N ALA A 141 1.58 -5.06 5.97
CA ALA A 141 0.80 -5.09 7.21
C ALA A 141 1.14 -3.96 8.20
N SER A 142 2.15 -3.15 7.92
CA SER A 142 2.65 -2.10 8.78
C SER A 142 2.29 -0.72 8.23
N PRO A 143 2.40 0.38 9.00
CA PRO A 143 2.15 1.73 8.50
C PRO A 143 3.25 2.26 7.56
N PHE A 144 4.07 1.39 6.99
CA PHE A 144 5.06 1.75 5.98
C PHE A 144 4.44 1.78 4.58
N PRO A 145 5.10 2.45 3.62
CA PRO A 145 4.65 2.47 2.23
C PRO A 145 4.52 1.06 1.65
N ASP A 146 3.30 0.68 1.28
CA ASP A 146 3.00 -0.64 0.70
C ASP A 146 3.78 -0.90 -0.59
N GLU A 147 4.10 0.17 -1.33
CA GLU A 147 4.88 0.10 -2.56
C GLU A 147 6.25 -0.56 -2.35
N ILE A 148 6.86 -0.39 -1.17
CA ILE A 148 8.14 -1.03 -0.82
C ILE A 148 7.92 -2.54 -0.65
N GLY A 149 6.89 -2.93 0.09
CA GLY A 149 6.56 -4.33 0.32
C GLY A 149 6.21 -5.07 -0.98
N VAL A 150 5.36 -4.45 -1.79
CA VAL A 150 4.96 -4.96 -3.11
C VAL A 150 6.18 -5.08 -4.05
N SER A 151 7.08 -4.09 -4.02
CA SER A 151 8.32 -4.10 -4.81
C SER A 151 9.21 -5.28 -4.44
N LEU A 152 9.43 -5.54 -3.15
CA LEU A 152 10.22 -6.67 -2.67
C LEU A 152 9.62 -8.00 -3.12
N MET A 153 8.31 -8.14 -3.09
CA MET A 153 7.61 -9.32 -3.58
C MET A 153 7.74 -9.47 -5.11
N GLY A 154 7.67 -8.37 -5.85
CA GLY A 154 7.88 -8.35 -7.31
C GLY A 154 9.28 -8.82 -7.70
N ILE A 155 10.30 -8.35 -6.99
CA ILE A 155 11.71 -8.72 -7.20
C ILE A 155 11.96 -10.19 -6.84
N SER A 156 11.26 -10.75 -5.87
CA SER A 156 11.44 -12.14 -5.40
C SER A 156 10.97 -13.21 -6.38
N HIS A 157 10.48 -12.84 -7.57
CA HIS A 157 9.86 -13.74 -8.55
C HIS A 157 8.67 -14.56 -8.00
N MET A 158 7.99 -14.04 -6.97
CA MET A 158 6.80 -14.66 -6.40
C MET A 158 5.74 -14.88 -7.48
N LYS A 159 5.03 -16.02 -7.41
CA LYS A 159 3.91 -16.28 -8.31
C LYS A 159 2.78 -15.26 -8.06
N PRO A 160 2.17 -14.67 -9.10
CA PRO A 160 1.10 -13.68 -8.94
C PRO A 160 -0.05 -14.14 -8.04
N GLN A 161 -0.42 -15.42 -8.12
CA GLN A 161 -1.48 -15.99 -7.27
C GLN A 161 -1.15 -15.94 -5.77
N ARG A 162 0.11 -16.22 -5.41
CA ARG A 162 0.56 -16.14 -4.01
C ARG A 162 0.62 -14.70 -3.54
N PHE A 163 1.05 -13.80 -4.42
CA PHE A 163 1.04 -12.37 -4.15
C PHE A 163 -0.37 -11.85 -3.86
N LEU A 164 -1.34 -12.15 -4.74
CA LEU A 164 -2.74 -11.73 -4.59
C LEU A 164 -3.34 -12.21 -3.26
N LEU A 165 -3.12 -13.48 -2.91
CA LEU A 165 -3.64 -14.03 -1.66
C LEU A 165 -3.03 -13.34 -0.44
N LEU A 166 -1.72 -13.10 -0.46
CA LEU A 166 -0.98 -12.51 0.64
C LEU A 166 -1.33 -11.04 0.81
N SER A 167 -1.37 -10.27 -0.30
CA SER A 167 -1.81 -8.87 -0.32
C SER A 167 -3.26 -8.76 0.20
N LEU A 168 -4.17 -9.65 -0.23
CA LEU A 168 -5.54 -9.67 0.26
C LEU A 168 -5.62 -9.86 1.77
N CYS A 169 -4.90 -10.84 2.31
CA CYS A 169 -4.88 -11.11 3.75
C CYS A 169 -4.31 -9.92 4.53
N MET A 170 -3.25 -9.30 4.04
CA MET A 170 -2.60 -8.17 4.73
C MET A 170 -3.47 -6.92 4.68
N ASN A 171 -3.98 -6.54 3.50
CA ASN A 171 -4.91 -5.42 3.36
C ASN A 171 -6.18 -5.62 4.19
N PHE A 172 -6.76 -6.84 4.16
CA PHE A 172 -7.93 -7.16 4.99
C PHE A 172 -7.63 -6.93 6.47
N THR A 173 -6.51 -7.46 6.96
CA THR A 173 -6.14 -7.33 8.38
C THR A 173 -5.91 -5.86 8.75
N GLY A 174 -5.18 -5.10 7.94
CA GLY A 174 -4.91 -3.69 8.18
C GLY A 174 -6.20 -2.85 8.20
N ILE A 175 -7.05 -3.00 7.20
CA ILE A 175 -8.32 -2.27 7.11
C ILE A 175 -9.28 -2.69 8.24
N PHE A 176 -9.37 -3.98 8.53
CA PHE A 176 -10.22 -4.48 9.62
C PHE A 176 -9.83 -3.90 10.97
N LEU A 177 -8.53 -3.81 11.26
CA LEU A 177 -8.03 -3.20 12.50
C LEU A 177 -8.39 -1.71 12.57
N ILE A 178 -8.19 -0.95 11.50
CA ILE A 178 -8.50 0.48 11.45
C ILE A 178 -10.01 0.71 11.64
N VAL A 179 -10.84 0.00 10.87
CA VAL A 179 -12.30 0.13 10.93
C VAL A 179 -12.85 -0.31 12.30
N SER A 180 -12.27 -1.37 12.88
CA SER A 180 -12.67 -1.83 14.22
C SER A 180 -12.25 -0.84 15.29
N ALA A 181 -11.05 -0.26 15.22
CA ALA A 181 -10.59 0.79 16.13
C ALA A 181 -11.48 2.05 16.03
N ALA A 182 -11.86 2.43 14.80
CA ALA A 182 -12.74 3.58 14.56
C ALA A 182 -14.11 3.49 15.25
N ARG A 183 -14.62 2.27 15.48
CA ARG A 183 -15.90 2.03 16.16
C ARG A 183 -15.83 2.06 17.68
N ILE A 184 -14.63 2.03 18.24
CA ILE A 184 -14.41 2.03 19.69
C ILE A 184 -14.25 3.47 20.19
N ILE A 185 -13.85 4.38 19.30
CA ILE A 185 -13.64 5.80 19.60
C ILE A 185 -14.94 6.58 19.38
#